data_2c1d175abca91fc992c759cfc3330d94
#
_entry.id   2c1d175abca91fc992c759cfc3330d94
#
_cell.length_a   1.000
_cell.length_b   1.000
_cell.length_c   1.000
_cell.angle_alpha   90.00
_cell.angle_beta   90.00
_cell.angle_gamma   90.00
#
_symmetry.space_group_name_H-M   'P 1'
#
loop_
_entity.id
_entity.type
_entity.pdbx_description
1 polymer ?
#
loop_
_entity_poly.entity_id
_entity_poly.type
_entity_poly.pdbx_seq_one_letter_code
_entity_poly.pdbx_strand_id
1 'polypeptide(L)'
;MKLLFILNDPPYGTERCYNALRLANALGKADPATEITVFLMADAVGCAKSSQKTPEGYYSLERMLKRFRGGTHQVLLCGTCMEARGLTEAELVEGARRGTMDELAALTLAADKALVF
;
A
#
# COMPACT_ATOMS: atom_id res chain seq x y z
N MET A 1 2.05 17.13 -6.98
CA MET A 1 3.22 16.27 -6.75
C MET A 1 2.79 14.81 -6.76
N LYS A 2 3.60 13.95 -7.37
CA LYS A 2 3.39 12.51 -7.41
C LYS A 2 4.36 11.82 -6.47
N LEU A 3 3.83 11.07 -5.51
CA LEU A 3 4.62 10.33 -4.53
C LEU A 3 4.39 8.83 -4.69
N LEU A 4 5.48 8.08 -4.63
CA LEU A 4 5.44 6.62 -4.69
C LEU A 4 5.97 6.05 -3.37
N PHE A 5 5.16 5.25 -2.70
CA PHE A 5 5.55 4.51 -1.50
C PHE A 5 5.71 3.04 -1.87
N ILE A 6 6.90 2.50 -1.69
CA ILE A 6 7.19 1.08 -1.93
C ILE A 6 7.38 0.40 -0.58
N LEU A 7 6.50 -0.54 -0.24
CA LEU A 7 6.51 -1.24 1.04
C LEU A 7 6.92 -2.70 0.82
N ASN A 8 7.82 -3.20 1.66
CA ASN A 8 8.38 -4.54 1.53
C ASN A 8 8.12 -5.43 2.76
N ASP A 9 7.86 -4.83 3.92
CA ASP A 9 7.72 -5.57 5.17
C ASP A 9 6.31 -6.15 5.35
N PRO A 10 6.15 -7.19 6.19
CA PRO A 10 4.82 -7.71 6.51
C PRO A 10 3.97 -6.66 7.23
N PRO A 11 2.63 -6.84 7.24
CA PRO A 11 1.74 -5.89 7.89
C PRO A 11 1.97 -5.79 9.40
N TYR A 12 2.43 -6.84 10.02
CA TYR A 12 2.62 -6.92 11.48
C TYR A 12 3.97 -7.57 11.79
N GLY A 13 4.49 -7.32 12.99
CA GLY A 13 5.80 -7.77 13.43
C GLY A 13 6.90 -6.73 13.27
N THR A 14 6.67 -5.71 12.44
CA THR A 14 7.49 -4.50 12.33
C THR A 14 6.56 -3.30 12.24
N GLU A 15 7.08 -2.09 12.40
CA GLU A 15 6.26 -0.88 12.28
C GLU A 15 6.47 -0.14 10.96
N ARG A 16 7.22 -0.71 10.01
CA ARG A 16 7.57 0.00 8.77
C ARG A 16 6.35 0.30 7.91
N CYS A 17 5.50 -0.68 7.64
CA CYS A 17 4.29 -0.45 6.87
C CYS A 17 3.31 0.47 7.59
N TYR A 18 3.18 0.30 8.91
CA TYR A 18 2.38 1.19 9.74
C TYR A 18 2.84 2.65 9.61
N ASN A 19 4.14 2.90 9.76
CA ASN A 19 4.69 4.25 9.65
C ASN A 19 4.61 4.81 8.23
N ALA A 20 4.81 3.97 7.21
CA ALA A 20 4.64 4.38 5.82
C ALA A 20 3.23 4.89 5.55
N LEU A 21 2.21 4.17 6.00
CA LEU A 21 0.82 4.57 5.79
C LEU A 21 0.42 5.78 6.65
N ARG A 22 1.00 5.93 7.84
CA ARG A 22 0.83 7.16 8.62
C ARG A 22 1.35 8.37 7.87
N LEU A 23 2.54 8.25 7.29
CA LEU A 23 3.14 9.34 6.52
C LEU A 23 2.32 9.63 5.26
N ALA A 24 1.92 8.59 4.52
CA ALA A 24 1.11 8.75 3.32
C ALA A 24 -0.21 9.48 3.62
N ASN A 25 -0.90 9.06 4.69
CA ASN A 25 -2.13 9.72 5.12
C ASN A 25 -1.91 11.18 5.54
N ALA A 26 -0.82 11.46 6.23
CA ALA A 26 -0.47 12.82 6.65
C ALA A 26 -0.17 13.72 5.45
N LEU A 27 0.54 13.20 4.46
CA LEU A 27 0.85 13.93 3.22
C LEU A 27 -0.41 14.24 2.41
N GLY A 28 -1.30 13.27 2.29
CA GLY A 28 -2.58 13.48 1.60
C GLY A 28 -3.48 14.52 2.27
N LYS A 29 -3.39 14.63 3.61
CA LYS A 29 -4.10 15.68 4.36
C LYS A 29 -3.43 17.05 4.23
N ALA A 30 -2.11 17.07 4.24
CA ALA A 30 -1.34 18.32 4.16
C ALA A 30 -1.48 18.97 2.78
N ASP A 31 -1.55 18.18 1.73
CA ASP A 31 -1.74 18.64 0.36
C ASP A 31 -2.67 17.69 -0.39
N PRO A 32 -3.99 18.00 -0.41
CA PRO A 32 -4.97 17.14 -1.09
C PRO A 32 -4.77 16.98 -2.60
N ALA A 33 -3.97 17.85 -3.22
CA ALA A 33 -3.63 17.74 -4.65
C ALA A 33 -2.52 16.70 -4.91
N THR A 34 -1.87 16.18 -3.87
CA THR A 34 -0.84 15.18 -4.00
C THR A 34 -1.44 13.84 -4.46
N GLU A 35 -0.86 13.27 -5.51
CA GLU A 35 -1.19 11.94 -5.98
C GLU A 35 -0.25 10.93 -5.30
N ILE A 36 -0.78 10.01 -4.54
CA ILE A 36 0.02 9.03 -3.80
C ILE A 36 -0.31 7.63 -4.28
N THR A 37 0.72 6.89 -4.68
CA THR A 37 0.61 5.46 -4.97
C THR A 37 1.36 4.67 -3.92
N VAL A 38 0.70 3.70 -3.32
CA VAL A 38 1.32 2.70 -2.45
C VAL A 38 1.47 1.42 -3.26
N PHE A 39 2.69 0.95 -3.43
CA PHE A 39 3.00 -0.30 -4.11
C PHE A 39 3.53 -1.31 -3.10
N LEU A 40 2.76 -2.38 -2.90
CA LEU A 40 3.07 -3.42 -1.91
C LEU A 40 3.84 -4.55 -2.57
N MET A 41 5.04 -4.82 -2.04
CA MET A 41 5.98 -5.84 -2.51
C MET A 41 6.19 -6.88 -1.41
N ALA A 42 6.70 -8.04 -1.79
CA ALA A 42 7.10 -9.08 -0.83
C ALA A 42 5.98 -9.36 0.18
N ASP A 43 6.32 -9.48 1.45
CA ASP A 43 5.33 -9.73 2.50
C ASP A 43 4.35 -8.58 2.73
N ALA A 44 4.65 -7.38 2.21
CA ALA A 44 3.75 -6.25 2.31
C ALA A 44 2.43 -6.45 1.55
N VAL A 45 2.37 -7.39 0.59
CA VAL A 45 1.09 -7.71 -0.07
C VAL A 45 0.02 -8.14 0.94
N GLY A 46 0.42 -8.71 2.07
CA GLY A 46 -0.49 -9.06 3.17
C GLY A 46 -1.18 -7.87 3.81
N CYS A 47 -0.65 -6.65 3.66
CA CYS A 47 -1.29 -5.45 4.19
C CYS A 47 -2.68 -5.21 3.59
N ALA A 48 -2.88 -5.60 2.34
CA ALA A 48 -4.13 -5.40 1.61
C ALA A 48 -5.09 -6.60 1.68
N LYS A 49 -4.74 -7.64 2.41
CA LYS A 49 -5.65 -8.78 2.58
C LYS A 49 -6.83 -8.35 3.44
N SER A 50 -8.04 -8.66 2.99
CA SER A 50 -9.28 -8.35 3.72
C SER A 50 -9.47 -9.27 4.93
N SER A 51 -10.35 -8.88 5.83
CA SER A 51 -10.75 -9.65 7.01
C SER A 51 -9.66 -9.79 8.08
N GLN A 52 -8.77 -8.81 8.17
CA GLN A 52 -7.80 -8.76 9.26
C GLN A 52 -8.50 -8.46 10.59
N LYS A 53 -8.12 -9.20 11.62
CA LYS A 53 -8.60 -8.97 12.99
C LYS A 53 -7.41 -8.71 13.90
N THR A 54 -7.34 -7.52 14.44
CA THR A 54 -6.32 -7.17 15.43
C THR A 54 -6.97 -6.95 16.80
N PRO A 55 -6.23 -7.10 17.90
CA PRO A 55 -6.77 -6.83 19.24
C PRO A 55 -7.35 -5.41 19.33
N GLU A 56 -8.33 -5.23 20.19
CA GLU A 56 -8.91 -3.91 20.46
C GLU A 56 -7.82 -2.92 20.87
N GLY A 57 -7.87 -1.72 20.28
CA GLY A 57 -6.87 -0.68 20.55
C GLY A 57 -5.58 -0.83 19.72
N TYR A 58 -5.43 -1.93 18.97
CA TYR A 58 -4.29 -2.14 18.10
C TYR A 58 -4.55 -1.56 16.71
N TYR A 59 -3.49 -1.23 15.95
CA TYR A 59 -3.65 -0.73 14.59
C TYR A 59 -4.01 -1.86 13.61
N SER A 60 -4.72 -1.51 12.55
CA SER A 60 -5.05 -2.42 11.45
C SER A 60 -4.59 -1.83 10.12
N LEU A 61 -3.72 -2.55 9.43
CA LEU A 61 -3.21 -2.13 8.12
C LEU A 61 -4.34 -2.09 7.10
N GLU A 62 -5.27 -3.03 7.17
CA GLU A 62 -6.45 -3.05 6.32
C GLU A 62 -7.26 -1.75 6.44
N ARG A 63 -7.53 -1.29 7.65
CA ARG A 63 -8.27 -0.04 7.87
C ARG A 63 -7.50 1.17 7.37
N MET A 64 -6.19 1.17 7.56
CA MET A 64 -5.34 2.28 7.10
C MET A 64 -5.35 2.39 5.58
N LEU A 65 -5.28 1.26 4.87
CA LEU A 65 -5.38 1.22 3.41
C LEU A 65 -6.76 1.64 2.92
N LYS A 66 -7.82 1.22 3.60
CA LYS A 66 -9.18 1.62 3.25
C LYS A 66 -9.39 3.14 3.34
N ARG A 67 -8.78 3.77 4.33
CA ARG A 67 -8.83 5.24 4.47
C ARG A 67 -8.03 5.94 3.39
N PHE A 68 -6.95 5.31 2.96
CA PHE A 68 -6.04 5.89 1.99
C PHE A 68 -6.59 5.87 0.57
N ARG A 69 -7.41 4.89 0.22
CA ARG A 69 -7.94 4.75 -1.14
C ARG A 69 -8.93 5.85 -1.51
N GLY A 70 -9.02 6.13 -2.79
CA GLY A 70 -10.00 7.06 -3.35
C GLY A 70 -9.35 8.34 -3.88
N GLY A 71 -10.10 9.06 -4.71
CA GLY A 71 -9.56 10.24 -5.38
C GLY A 71 -8.39 9.89 -6.29
N THR A 72 -7.25 10.53 -6.07
CA THR A 72 -6.03 10.33 -6.84
C THR A 72 -5.09 9.28 -6.24
N HIS A 73 -5.50 8.64 -5.14
CA HIS A 73 -4.66 7.66 -4.46
C HIS A 73 -4.88 6.24 -4.99
N GLN A 74 -3.81 5.48 -5.09
CA GLN A 74 -3.84 4.10 -5.58
C GLN A 74 -3.12 3.15 -4.64
N VAL A 75 -3.62 1.92 -4.55
CA VAL A 75 -2.97 0.82 -3.84
C VAL A 75 -2.78 -0.33 -4.82
N LEU A 76 -1.53 -0.66 -5.11
CA LEU A 76 -1.15 -1.73 -6.04
C LEU A 76 -0.33 -2.79 -5.31
N LEU A 77 -0.48 -4.03 -5.74
CA LEU A 77 0.26 -5.16 -5.18
C LEU A 77 1.06 -5.87 -6.27
N CYS A 78 2.29 -6.23 -5.95
CA CYS A 78 3.10 -7.07 -6.82
C CYS A 78 2.41 -8.41 -7.10
N GLY A 79 2.07 -8.67 -8.36
CA GLY A 79 1.34 -9.88 -8.74
C GLY A 79 2.11 -11.16 -8.47
N THR A 80 3.41 -11.21 -8.76
CA THR A 80 4.24 -12.39 -8.48
C THR A 80 4.42 -12.62 -6.99
N CYS A 81 4.48 -11.56 -6.20
CA CYS A 81 4.53 -11.65 -4.72
C CYS A 81 3.21 -12.23 -4.18
N MET A 82 2.09 -11.85 -4.77
CA MET A 82 0.78 -12.43 -4.42
C MET A 82 0.73 -13.92 -4.74
N GLU A 83 1.14 -14.30 -5.95
CA GLU A 83 1.14 -15.71 -6.37
C GLU A 83 2.00 -16.58 -5.47
N ALA A 84 3.19 -16.13 -5.14
CA ALA A 84 4.10 -16.85 -4.23
C ALA A 84 3.47 -17.13 -2.86
N ARG A 85 2.50 -16.32 -2.45
CA ARG A 85 1.83 -16.41 -1.14
C ARG A 85 0.41 -16.93 -1.21
N GLY A 86 -0.03 -17.37 -2.40
CA GLY A 86 -1.39 -17.87 -2.59
C GLY A 86 -2.47 -16.82 -2.39
N LEU A 87 -2.14 -15.55 -2.53
CA LEU A 87 -3.07 -14.44 -2.36
C LEU A 87 -3.74 -14.11 -3.70
N THR A 88 -5.06 -14.08 -3.73
CA THR A 88 -5.86 -13.75 -4.94
C THR A 88 -6.46 -12.37 -4.85
N GLU A 89 -6.83 -11.79 -6.00
CA GLU A 89 -7.45 -10.46 -6.02
C GLU A 89 -8.79 -10.41 -5.27
N ALA A 90 -9.54 -11.51 -5.26
CA ALA A 90 -10.81 -11.60 -4.52
C ALA A 90 -10.63 -11.43 -3.01
N GLU A 91 -9.42 -11.68 -2.49
CA GLU A 91 -9.09 -11.56 -1.07
C GLU A 91 -8.63 -10.16 -0.67
N LEU A 92 -8.48 -9.25 -1.62
CA LEU A 92 -7.97 -7.91 -1.36
C LEU A 92 -9.05 -6.96 -0.87
N VAL A 93 -8.64 -5.96 -0.12
CA VAL A 93 -9.50 -4.84 0.24
C VAL A 93 -9.98 -4.14 -1.03
N GLU A 94 -11.20 -3.64 -0.99
CA GLU A 94 -11.77 -2.91 -2.11
C GLU A 94 -10.90 -1.71 -2.48
N GLY A 95 -10.65 -1.54 -3.79
CA GLY A 95 -9.82 -0.47 -4.33
C GLY A 95 -8.36 -0.82 -4.48
N ALA A 96 -7.89 -1.91 -3.87
CA ALA A 96 -6.55 -2.44 -4.12
C ALA A 96 -6.58 -3.39 -5.33
N ARG A 97 -5.53 -3.37 -6.12
CA ARG A 97 -5.45 -4.24 -7.29
C ARG A 97 -4.04 -4.79 -7.53
N ARG A 98 -4.00 -5.89 -8.27
CA ARG A 98 -2.76 -6.49 -8.74
C ARG A 98 -2.05 -5.53 -9.70
N GLY A 99 -0.74 -5.40 -9.56
CA GLY A 99 0.12 -4.64 -10.45
C GLY A 99 1.28 -5.49 -10.98
N THR A 100 2.10 -4.87 -11.83
CA THR A 100 3.25 -5.51 -12.46
C THR A 100 4.52 -4.72 -12.19
N MET A 101 5.68 -5.35 -12.43
CA MET A 101 6.96 -4.65 -12.35
C MET A 101 7.05 -3.53 -13.39
N ASP A 102 6.46 -3.72 -14.58
CA ASP A 102 6.44 -2.66 -15.60
C ASP A 102 5.64 -1.44 -15.12
N GLU A 103 4.52 -1.67 -14.43
CA GLU A 103 3.77 -0.58 -13.79
C GLU A 103 4.59 0.12 -12.72
N LEU A 104 5.29 -0.64 -11.88
CA LEU A 104 6.15 -0.06 -10.84
C LEU A 104 7.28 0.77 -11.45
N ALA A 105 7.89 0.29 -12.54
CA ALA A 105 8.92 1.02 -13.25
C ALA A 105 8.37 2.36 -13.79
N ALA A 106 7.21 2.33 -14.43
CA ALA A 106 6.57 3.54 -14.95
C ALA A 106 6.22 4.53 -13.83
N LEU A 107 5.69 4.04 -12.72
CA LEU A 107 5.38 4.86 -11.55
C LEU A 107 6.64 5.48 -10.94
N THR A 108 7.73 4.72 -10.89
CA THR A 108 9.00 5.21 -10.36
C THR A 108 9.57 6.34 -11.21
N LEU A 109 9.50 6.19 -12.55
CA LEU A 109 9.94 7.22 -13.47
C LEU A 109 9.09 8.50 -13.41
N ALA A 110 7.80 8.36 -13.15
CA ALA A 110 6.87 9.48 -13.09
C ALA A 110 6.83 10.18 -11.73
N ALA A 111 7.29 9.52 -10.67
CA ALA A 111 7.22 10.06 -9.31
C ALA A 111 8.19 11.21 -9.10
N ASP A 112 7.74 12.24 -8.38
CA ASP A 112 8.62 13.31 -7.90
C ASP A 112 9.49 12.81 -6.75
N LYS A 113 8.95 11.93 -5.91
CA LYS A 113 9.68 11.26 -4.83
C LYS A 113 9.22 9.82 -4.71
N ALA A 114 10.17 8.93 -4.45
CA ALA A 114 9.92 7.54 -4.12
C ALA A 114 10.47 7.26 -2.72
N LEU A 115 9.62 6.72 -1.85
CA LEU A 115 9.98 6.37 -0.48
C LEU A 115 9.83 4.86 -0.30
N VAL A 116 10.86 4.22 0.22
CA VAL A 116 10.90 2.77 0.39
C VAL A 116 10.92 2.43 1.88
N PHE A 117 10.02 1.54 2.25
CA PHE A 117 9.89 1.06 3.63
C PHE A 117 10.01 -0.47 3.69
#